data_804ea08d699d829ccd5b0e3db5eb2a0d
#
_entry.id   804ea08d699d829ccd5b0e3db5eb2a0d
#
_cell.length_a   1.000
_cell.length_b   1.000
_cell.length_c   1.000
_cell.angle_alpha   90.00
_cell.angle_beta   90.00
_cell.angle_gamma   90.00
#
_symmetry.space_group_name_H-M   'P 1'
#
loop_
_entity.id
_entity.type
_entity.pdbx_description
1 polymer ?
#
loop_
_entity_poly.entity_id
_entity_poly.type
_entity_poly.pdbx_seq_one_letter_code
_entity_poly.pdbx_strand_id
1 'polypeptide(L)'
;MKLTLEDISKNSEQIFYNLRWNGEIACPVCGSVHVYNKDAGKLHICADCQTRFSDTSGTIFHSTKLSLSKWLYAIYLFLTSTRGISSYSLARYIHVSQSTAWTMLMRIRTCLGQDIKFDSTDVVAIDEMYLGANWAYKPGFKKYRQAGSPPAFYNLNEKDRKSWYKKKFYELAAEDKMAILGMVSLGGPRRARISLIYINTPERKDFVKRAVLSRCASIMKPFFVDTPMTIVTDQSGLYKFLEQELDHNNQPRFNHQICRHDQNKYASADGYSSNRLEAAFSHIRRSWRGVYQFWTRTYNQLYLNEFCFRYNNNLSDKSVTLKRLQDFFSRVDPRAAVHFA
;
A
#
# COMPACT_ATOMS: atom_id res chain seq x y z
N MET A 1 3.31 -4.82 27.50
CA MET A 1 2.02 -5.46 27.81
C MET A 1 1.43 -5.98 26.51
N LYS A 2 0.97 -7.24 26.45
CA LYS A 2 0.27 -7.78 25.27
C LYS A 2 -1.20 -7.43 25.41
N LEU A 3 -1.78 -6.79 24.41
CA LEU A 3 -3.21 -6.47 24.40
C LEU A 3 -3.98 -7.73 23.96
N THR A 4 -4.94 -8.15 24.75
CA THR A 4 -5.82 -9.28 24.46
C THR A 4 -7.17 -8.81 23.90
N LEU A 5 -7.93 -9.72 23.30
CA LEU A 5 -9.30 -9.42 22.87
C LEU A 5 -10.22 -9.09 24.05
N GLU A 6 -9.95 -9.68 25.19
CA GLU A 6 -10.69 -9.42 26.42
C GLU A 6 -10.43 -8.01 26.94
N ASP A 7 -9.17 -7.54 26.90
CA ASP A 7 -8.81 -6.15 27.23
C ASP A 7 -9.53 -5.15 26.32
N ILE A 8 -9.57 -5.43 25.01
CA ILE A 8 -10.29 -4.60 24.03
C ILE A 8 -11.79 -4.56 24.34
N SER A 9 -12.38 -5.71 24.69
CA SER A 9 -13.80 -5.77 24.98
C SER A 9 -14.19 -4.98 26.24
N LYS A 10 -13.38 -5.09 27.31
CA LYS A 10 -13.68 -4.48 28.60
C LYS A 10 -13.28 -3.01 28.70
N ASN A 11 -12.18 -2.60 28.05
CA ASN A 11 -11.53 -1.33 28.31
C ASN A 11 -11.36 -0.46 27.03
N SER A 12 -12.20 -0.65 26.02
CA SER A 12 -12.03 -0.04 24.70
C SER A 12 -11.94 1.49 24.72
N GLU A 13 -12.75 2.16 25.52
CA GLU A 13 -12.76 3.63 25.64
C GLU A 13 -11.46 4.14 26.28
N GLN A 14 -11.03 3.50 27.37
CA GLN A 14 -9.78 3.87 28.04
C GLN A 14 -8.54 3.58 27.18
N ILE A 15 -8.53 2.45 26.46
CA ILE A 15 -7.46 2.12 25.53
C ILE A 15 -7.38 3.17 24.44
N PHE A 16 -8.52 3.52 23.84
CA PHE A 16 -8.59 4.53 22.78
C PHE A 16 -8.14 5.90 23.28
N TYR A 17 -8.62 6.34 24.44
CA TYR A 17 -8.24 7.61 25.07
C TYR A 17 -6.71 7.67 25.28
N ASN A 18 -6.13 6.64 25.85
CA ASN A 18 -4.69 6.58 26.09
C ASN A 18 -3.87 6.55 24.78
N LEU A 19 -4.35 5.84 23.74
CA LEU A 19 -3.69 5.79 22.43
C LEU A 19 -3.70 7.14 21.73
N ARG A 20 -4.78 7.91 21.90
CA ARG A 20 -4.94 9.19 21.22
C ARG A 20 -4.21 10.32 21.93
N TRP A 21 -4.43 10.45 23.21
CA TRP A 21 -4.03 11.63 23.95
C TRP A 21 -2.70 11.47 24.69
N ASN A 22 -2.30 10.25 24.97
CA ASN A 22 -1.07 9.93 25.72
C ASN A 22 -0.90 10.78 27.00
N GLY A 23 -2.03 11.12 27.65
CA GLY A 23 -2.10 11.90 28.90
C GLY A 23 -2.44 13.37 28.72
N GLU A 24 -2.33 13.97 27.52
CA GLU A 24 -2.61 15.37 27.28
C GLU A 24 -3.55 15.57 26.09
N ILE A 25 -4.72 16.19 26.31
CA ILE A 25 -5.70 16.45 25.27
C ILE A 25 -5.28 17.69 24.49
N ALA A 26 -5.12 17.57 23.18
CA ALA A 26 -4.80 18.66 22.27
C ALA A 26 -5.93 18.92 21.26
N CYS A 27 -6.19 20.16 20.95
CA CYS A 27 -7.19 20.54 19.95
C CYS A 27 -6.80 20.03 18.56
N PRO A 28 -7.66 19.26 17.84
CA PRO A 28 -7.33 18.74 16.53
C PRO A 28 -7.24 19.79 15.42
N VAL A 29 -7.66 21.05 15.71
CA VAL A 29 -7.66 22.15 14.73
C VAL A 29 -6.45 23.06 14.88
N CYS A 30 -6.18 23.55 16.10
CA CYS A 30 -5.08 24.49 16.34
C CYS A 30 -3.89 23.91 17.13
N GLY A 31 -4.00 22.67 17.63
CA GLY A 31 -2.95 22.02 18.41
C GLY A 31 -2.83 22.49 19.87
N SER A 32 -3.65 23.44 20.31
CA SER A 32 -3.60 23.94 21.69
C SER A 32 -3.97 22.90 22.71
N VAL A 33 -3.31 22.88 23.85
CA VAL A 33 -3.58 22.04 25.01
C VAL A 33 -4.52 22.73 26.03
N HIS A 34 -4.87 24.00 25.81
CA HIS A 34 -5.85 24.70 26.64
C HIS A 34 -7.26 24.23 26.30
N VAL A 35 -7.68 23.13 26.90
CA VAL A 35 -8.93 22.43 26.59
C VAL A 35 -9.77 22.26 27.84
N TYR A 36 -11.06 22.63 27.75
CA TYR A 36 -12.07 22.39 28.79
C TYR A 36 -12.86 21.14 28.48
N ASN A 37 -13.05 20.28 29.47
CA ASN A 37 -13.86 19.08 29.37
C ASN A 37 -15.30 19.35 29.78
N LYS A 38 -16.26 18.94 28.97
CA LYS A 38 -17.71 18.94 29.23
C LYS A 38 -18.27 17.53 29.16
N ASP A 39 -19.49 17.36 29.66
CA ASP A 39 -20.25 16.11 29.57
C ASP A 39 -19.45 14.86 30.04
N ALA A 40 -18.91 14.96 31.26
CA ALA A 40 -18.08 13.90 31.84
C ALA A 40 -16.90 13.47 30.97
N GLY A 41 -16.28 14.44 30.26
CA GLY A 41 -15.12 14.19 29.41
C GLY A 41 -15.43 13.68 27.99
N LYS A 42 -16.70 13.64 27.59
CA LYS A 42 -17.07 13.19 26.23
C LYS A 42 -16.98 14.31 25.18
N LEU A 43 -17.07 15.57 25.63
CA LEU A 43 -16.98 16.77 24.79
C LEU A 43 -15.86 17.67 25.30
N HIS A 44 -15.01 18.11 24.38
CA HIS A 44 -13.91 19.03 24.64
C HIS A 44 -14.14 20.35 23.93
N ILE A 45 -13.73 21.45 24.56
CA ILE A 45 -13.78 22.80 23.99
C ILE A 45 -12.40 23.42 24.10
N CYS A 46 -11.83 23.79 22.97
CA CYS A 46 -10.55 24.52 22.94
C CYS A 46 -10.76 25.97 23.42
N ALA A 47 -9.94 26.42 24.36
CA ALA A 47 -9.99 27.80 24.83
C ALA A 47 -9.56 28.81 23.76
N ASP A 48 -8.55 28.42 22.93
CA ASP A 48 -7.91 29.34 22.00
C ASP A 48 -8.72 29.53 20.71
N CYS A 49 -9.23 28.44 20.10
CA CYS A 49 -9.98 28.55 18.85
C CYS A 49 -11.47 28.24 18.97
N GLN A 50 -11.96 28.01 20.19
CA GLN A 50 -13.39 27.74 20.51
C GLN A 50 -13.98 26.51 19.80
N THR A 51 -13.14 25.69 19.17
CA THR A 51 -13.59 24.45 18.50
C THR A 51 -14.11 23.45 19.53
N ARG A 52 -15.28 22.87 19.24
CA ARG A 52 -15.85 21.76 20.00
C ARG A 52 -15.48 20.44 19.32
N PHE A 53 -14.96 19.49 20.09
CA PHE A 53 -14.55 18.18 19.57
C PHE A 53 -14.72 17.07 20.61
N SER A 54 -14.81 15.85 20.15
CA SER A 54 -14.82 14.63 20.98
C SER A 54 -13.53 13.85 20.78
N ASP A 55 -13.34 12.81 21.57
CA ASP A 55 -12.18 11.93 21.41
C ASP A 55 -12.05 11.31 20.00
N THR A 56 -13.15 11.14 19.28
CA THR A 56 -13.14 10.60 17.92
C THR A 56 -12.98 11.65 16.83
N SER A 57 -13.13 12.95 17.14
CA SER A 57 -13.06 14.04 16.16
C SER A 57 -11.68 14.11 15.50
N GLY A 58 -11.62 14.28 14.18
CA GLY A 58 -10.38 14.33 13.42
C GLY A 58 -9.62 12.99 13.31
N THR A 59 -10.28 11.87 13.59
CA THR A 59 -9.72 10.53 13.44
C THR A 59 -10.52 9.71 12.43
N ILE A 60 -10.03 8.50 12.08
CA ILE A 60 -10.80 7.55 11.26
C ILE A 60 -12.14 7.12 11.90
N PHE A 61 -12.31 7.39 13.18
CA PHE A 61 -13.54 7.11 13.94
C PHE A 61 -14.50 8.29 13.92
N HIS A 62 -14.17 9.41 13.28
CA HIS A 62 -15.02 10.58 13.21
C HIS A 62 -16.42 10.22 12.70
N SER A 63 -17.45 10.73 13.39
CA SER A 63 -18.87 10.48 13.08
C SER A 63 -19.26 8.99 13.00
N THR A 64 -18.52 8.10 13.65
CA THR A 64 -18.88 6.68 13.67
C THR A 64 -20.10 6.44 14.56
N LYS A 65 -21.01 5.56 14.10
CA LYS A 65 -22.10 5.01 14.91
C LYS A 65 -21.73 3.66 15.55
N LEU A 66 -20.53 3.14 15.24
CA LEU A 66 -20.04 1.88 15.80
C LEU A 66 -19.32 2.12 17.11
N SER A 67 -19.40 1.17 18.04
CA SER A 67 -18.64 1.22 19.28
C SER A 67 -17.14 1.19 19.03
N LEU A 68 -16.37 1.84 19.88
CA LEU A 68 -14.89 1.80 19.86
C LEU A 68 -14.35 0.37 20.01
N SER A 69 -15.05 -0.47 20.75
CA SER A 69 -14.73 -1.90 20.89
C SER A 69 -14.68 -2.60 19.51
N LYS A 70 -15.69 -2.40 18.65
CA LYS A 70 -15.71 -2.97 17.29
C LYS A 70 -14.58 -2.44 16.42
N TRP A 71 -14.25 -1.15 16.54
CA TRP A 71 -13.14 -0.54 15.82
C TRP A 71 -11.79 -1.08 16.25
N LEU A 72 -11.52 -1.13 17.55
CA LEU A 72 -10.26 -1.66 18.07
C LEU A 72 -10.11 -3.15 17.74
N TYR A 73 -11.20 -3.91 17.78
CA TYR A 73 -11.18 -5.30 17.35
C TYR A 73 -10.89 -5.44 15.85
N ALA A 74 -11.50 -4.60 15.01
CA ALA A 74 -11.19 -4.58 13.57
C ALA A 74 -9.71 -4.27 13.30
N ILE A 75 -9.14 -3.28 13.99
CA ILE A 75 -7.72 -2.93 13.90
C ILE A 75 -6.85 -4.08 14.42
N TYR A 76 -7.22 -4.70 15.53
CA TYR A 76 -6.52 -5.87 16.05
C TYR A 76 -6.45 -7.00 15.01
N LEU A 77 -7.59 -7.37 14.43
CA LEU A 77 -7.65 -8.40 13.40
C LEU A 77 -6.87 -7.98 12.14
N PHE A 78 -6.96 -6.72 11.76
CA PHE A 78 -6.19 -6.17 10.66
C PHE A 78 -4.68 -6.31 10.90
N LEU A 79 -4.18 -5.97 12.07
CA LEU A 79 -2.76 -6.03 12.43
C LEU A 79 -2.24 -7.46 12.61
N THR A 80 -3.06 -8.40 13.09
CA THR A 80 -2.65 -9.78 13.35
C THR A 80 -2.77 -10.70 12.13
N SER A 81 -3.55 -10.31 11.12
CA SER A 81 -3.72 -11.10 9.89
C SER A 81 -2.48 -10.98 8.98
N THR A 82 -1.72 -12.05 8.81
CA THR A 82 -0.45 -12.03 8.06
C THR A 82 -0.62 -11.66 6.58
N ARG A 83 -1.73 -12.05 5.96
CA ARG A 83 -2.02 -11.82 4.53
C ARG A 83 -3.13 -10.80 4.27
N GLY A 84 -3.57 -10.09 5.32
CA GLY A 84 -4.75 -9.24 5.27
C GLY A 84 -6.03 -9.96 5.67
N ILE A 85 -7.12 -9.22 5.76
CA ILE A 85 -8.45 -9.71 6.11
C ILE A 85 -9.48 -9.21 5.10
N SER A 86 -10.35 -10.10 4.63
CA SER A 86 -11.46 -9.70 3.74
C SER A 86 -12.57 -9.00 4.52
N SER A 87 -13.35 -8.14 3.86
CA SER A 87 -14.51 -7.49 4.48
C SER A 87 -15.58 -8.51 4.90
N TYR A 88 -15.72 -9.62 4.18
CA TYR A 88 -16.62 -10.72 4.57
C TYR A 88 -16.17 -11.39 5.87
N SER A 89 -14.87 -11.66 6.01
CA SER A 89 -14.33 -12.25 7.24
C SER A 89 -14.46 -11.29 8.41
N LEU A 90 -14.09 -10.02 8.22
CA LEU A 90 -14.22 -9.01 9.26
C LEU A 90 -15.67 -8.84 9.71
N ALA A 91 -16.62 -8.76 8.76
CA ALA A 91 -18.05 -8.62 9.06
C ALA A 91 -18.56 -9.72 10.00
N ARG A 92 -18.12 -10.97 9.79
CA ARG A 92 -18.49 -12.10 10.65
C ARG A 92 -17.90 -11.98 12.06
N TYR A 93 -16.63 -11.56 12.17
CA TYR A 93 -15.96 -11.45 13.47
C TYR A 93 -16.51 -10.35 14.36
N ILE A 94 -16.90 -9.20 13.79
CA ILE A 94 -17.36 -8.05 14.58
C ILE A 94 -18.88 -7.83 14.50
N HIS A 95 -19.61 -8.76 13.85
CA HIS A 95 -21.07 -8.72 13.71
C HIS A 95 -21.58 -7.38 13.14
N VAL A 96 -21.18 -7.07 11.92
CA VAL A 96 -21.64 -5.90 11.14
C VAL A 96 -21.96 -6.34 9.71
N SER A 97 -22.58 -5.48 8.91
CA SER A 97 -22.76 -5.74 7.48
C SER A 97 -21.41 -5.76 6.74
N GLN A 98 -21.33 -6.49 5.63
CA GLN A 98 -20.13 -6.54 4.80
C GLN A 98 -19.73 -5.14 4.29
N SER A 99 -20.69 -4.31 3.91
CA SER A 99 -20.42 -2.92 3.48
C SER A 99 -19.83 -2.07 4.59
N THR A 100 -20.34 -2.21 5.81
CA THR A 100 -19.76 -1.55 7.00
C THR A 100 -18.32 -1.99 7.26
N ALA A 101 -18.08 -3.31 7.25
CA ALA A 101 -16.74 -3.87 7.43
C ALA A 101 -15.77 -3.39 6.32
N TRP A 102 -16.25 -3.32 5.07
CA TRP A 102 -15.47 -2.80 3.95
C TRP A 102 -15.09 -1.33 4.18
N THR A 103 -16.06 -0.48 4.55
CA THR A 103 -15.81 0.94 4.87
C THR A 103 -14.80 1.09 6.01
N MET A 104 -14.91 0.28 7.07
CA MET A 104 -13.93 0.27 8.16
C MET A 104 -12.53 -0.05 7.66
N LEU A 105 -12.37 -1.13 6.87
CA LEU A 105 -11.08 -1.51 6.30
C LEU A 105 -10.52 -0.42 5.37
N MET A 106 -11.37 0.26 4.60
CA MET A 106 -10.92 1.36 3.74
C MET A 106 -10.42 2.54 4.57
N ARG A 107 -11.14 2.94 5.63
CA ARG A 107 -10.67 3.98 6.57
C ARG A 107 -9.35 3.60 7.25
N ILE A 108 -9.16 2.34 7.64
CA ILE A 108 -7.89 1.84 8.18
C ILE A 108 -6.77 1.97 7.13
N ARG A 109 -7.03 1.63 5.86
CA ARG A 109 -6.03 1.72 4.79
C ARG A 109 -5.61 3.15 4.47
N THR A 110 -6.50 4.14 4.59
CA THR A 110 -6.13 5.55 4.35
C THR A 110 -5.07 6.04 5.33
N CYS A 111 -5.00 5.46 6.53
CA CYS A 111 -3.97 5.78 7.51
C CYS A 111 -2.60 5.18 7.21
N LEU A 112 -2.51 4.29 6.21
CA LEU A 112 -1.28 3.59 5.88
C LEU A 112 -0.46 4.30 4.79
N GLY A 113 -0.61 5.61 4.64
CA GLY A 113 0.16 6.41 3.70
C GLY A 113 1.65 6.13 3.80
N GLN A 114 2.34 6.09 2.65
CA GLN A 114 3.74 5.72 2.60
C GLN A 114 4.58 6.80 1.95
N ASP A 115 5.34 7.50 2.77
CA ASP A 115 6.51 8.25 2.35
C ASP A 115 7.79 7.43 2.63
N ILE A 116 7.89 6.24 1.98
CA ILE A 116 9.12 5.48 2.05
C ILE A 116 10.11 6.12 1.12
N LYS A 117 11.21 6.60 1.71
CA LYS A 117 12.39 7.08 1.00
C LYS A 117 13.54 6.12 1.25
N PHE A 118 14.30 5.88 0.22
CA PHE A 118 15.52 5.08 0.27
C PHE A 118 16.70 6.01 0.48
N ASP A 119 17.63 5.58 1.31
CA ASP A 119 18.86 6.33 1.62
C ASP A 119 19.94 5.99 0.58
N SER A 120 20.95 6.85 0.44
CA SER A 120 22.07 6.66 -0.49
C SER A 120 22.85 5.35 -0.26
N THR A 121 22.84 4.84 0.97
CA THR A 121 23.47 3.57 1.34
C THR A 121 22.62 2.34 0.99
N ASP A 122 21.36 2.52 0.59
CA ASP A 122 20.52 1.42 0.16
C ASP A 122 20.87 1.00 -1.26
N VAL A 123 20.91 -0.32 -1.51
CA VAL A 123 20.83 -0.89 -2.85
C VAL A 123 19.38 -1.19 -3.14
N VAL A 124 18.80 -0.59 -4.18
CA VAL A 124 17.37 -0.69 -4.46
C VAL A 124 17.10 -1.43 -5.76
N ALA A 125 16.36 -2.54 -5.68
CA ALA A 125 15.80 -3.18 -6.88
C ALA A 125 14.48 -2.51 -7.27
N ILE A 126 14.32 -2.28 -8.57
CA ILE A 126 13.12 -1.67 -9.18
C ILE A 126 12.63 -2.56 -10.30
N ASP A 127 11.32 -2.82 -10.32
CA ASP A 127 10.67 -3.62 -11.37
C ASP A 127 9.17 -3.32 -11.41
N GLU A 128 8.47 -3.68 -12.50
CA GLU A 128 7.03 -3.59 -12.62
C GLU A 128 6.37 -4.95 -12.53
N MET A 129 5.22 -4.95 -11.88
CA MET A 129 4.30 -6.07 -11.94
C MET A 129 2.96 -5.67 -12.54
N TYR A 130 2.28 -6.65 -13.10
CA TYR A 130 0.94 -6.50 -13.65
C TYR A 130 -0.05 -7.38 -12.90
N LEU A 131 -1.05 -6.78 -12.27
CA LEU A 131 -2.21 -7.47 -11.73
C LEU A 131 -3.32 -7.44 -12.77
N GLY A 132 -3.78 -8.61 -13.22
CA GLY A 132 -4.90 -8.74 -14.14
C GLY A 132 -6.19 -9.07 -13.40
N ALA A 133 -7.33 -8.59 -13.91
CA ALA A 133 -8.62 -9.13 -13.51
C ALA A 133 -8.69 -10.62 -13.89
N ASN A 134 -9.36 -11.41 -13.06
CA ASN A 134 -9.62 -12.80 -13.42
C ASN A 134 -10.72 -12.79 -14.51
N TRP A 135 -10.31 -12.99 -15.75
CA TRP A 135 -11.17 -12.90 -16.95
C TRP A 135 -12.44 -13.75 -16.86
N ALA A 136 -12.38 -14.86 -16.11
CA ALA A 136 -13.50 -15.76 -15.93
C ALA A 136 -14.74 -15.08 -15.30
N TYR A 137 -14.55 -13.95 -14.60
CA TYR A 137 -15.61 -13.23 -13.88
C TYR A 137 -16.01 -11.89 -14.50
N LYS A 138 -15.44 -11.47 -15.63
CA LYS A 138 -15.88 -10.23 -16.30
C LYS A 138 -17.22 -10.45 -17.01
N PRO A 139 -18.25 -9.63 -16.73
CA PRO A 139 -19.55 -9.73 -17.42
C PRO A 139 -19.44 -9.64 -18.94
N GLY A 140 -18.46 -8.87 -19.47
CA GLY A 140 -18.19 -8.75 -20.89
C GLY A 140 -17.58 -10.00 -21.54
N PHE A 141 -16.93 -10.89 -20.79
CA PHE A 141 -16.34 -12.10 -21.34
C PHE A 141 -17.42 -13.13 -21.76
N LYS A 142 -18.51 -13.22 -21.00
CA LYS A 142 -19.71 -13.97 -21.42
C LYS A 142 -20.31 -13.41 -22.71
N LYS A 143 -20.38 -12.08 -22.83
CA LYS A 143 -20.84 -11.38 -24.04
C LYS A 143 -19.93 -11.65 -25.26
N TYR A 144 -18.61 -11.68 -25.08
CA TYR A 144 -17.64 -11.99 -26.13
C TYR A 144 -17.72 -13.44 -26.61
N ARG A 145 -17.99 -14.37 -25.68
CA ARG A 145 -18.23 -15.79 -26.02
C ARG A 145 -19.59 -16.01 -26.69
N GLN A 146 -20.58 -15.16 -26.41
CA GLN A 146 -21.94 -15.23 -26.96
C GLN A 146 -22.16 -14.33 -28.18
N ALA A 147 -21.39 -13.24 -28.35
CA ALA A 147 -21.54 -12.25 -29.41
C ALA A 147 -20.88 -12.64 -30.74
N GLY A 148 -20.65 -13.94 -30.93
CA GLY A 148 -20.21 -14.48 -32.23
C GLY A 148 -18.78 -14.06 -32.58
N SER A 149 -17.89 -15.03 -32.63
CA SER A 149 -16.60 -14.87 -33.33
C SER A 149 -16.91 -14.34 -34.73
N PRO A 150 -16.15 -13.37 -35.25
CA PRO A 150 -16.40 -12.85 -36.59
C PRO A 150 -16.46 -14.00 -37.60
N PRO A 151 -17.24 -13.89 -38.68
CA PRO A 151 -17.39 -14.98 -39.65
C PRO A 151 -16.06 -15.56 -40.16
N ALA A 152 -15.04 -14.72 -40.28
CA ALA A 152 -13.68 -15.15 -40.65
C ALA A 152 -13.05 -16.13 -39.62
N PHE A 153 -13.46 -16.10 -38.36
CA PHE A 153 -12.94 -16.97 -37.33
C PHE A 153 -13.33 -18.45 -37.54
N TYR A 154 -14.52 -18.68 -38.07
CA TYR A 154 -15.01 -20.05 -38.33
C TYR A 154 -14.27 -20.75 -39.47
N ASN A 155 -13.63 -19.95 -40.37
CA ASN A 155 -12.82 -20.44 -41.46
C ASN A 155 -11.36 -20.73 -41.07
N LEU A 156 -10.95 -20.42 -39.86
CA LEU A 156 -9.62 -20.72 -39.36
C LEU A 156 -9.51 -22.18 -38.94
N ASN A 157 -8.35 -22.79 -39.18
CA ASN A 157 -8.04 -24.10 -38.59
C ASN A 157 -7.90 -24.01 -37.05
N GLU A 158 -7.87 -25.15 -36.38
CA GLU A 158 -7.86 -25.19 -34.90
C GLU A 158 -6.63 -24.48 -34.27
N LYS A 159 -5.45 -24.59 -34.93
CA LYS A 159 -4.20 -23.97 -34.46
C LYS A 159 -4.31 -22.43 -34.54
N ASP A 160 -4.84 -21.92 -35.64
CA ASP A 160 -4.99 -20.49 -35.85
C ASP A 160 -6.10 -19.90 -34.97
N ARG A 161 -7.18 -20.64 -34.72
CA ARG A 161 -8.20 -20.24 -33.73
C ARG A 161 -7.60 -20.11 -32.33
N LYS A 162 -6.80 -21.08 -31.89
CA LYS A 162 -6.09 -21.01 -30.59
C LYS A 162 -5.14 -19.83 -30.54
N SER A 163 -4.38 -19.57 -31.62
CA SER A 163 -3.49 -18.43 -31.73
C SER A 163 -4.25 -17.09 -31.71
N TRP A 164 -5.36 -16.99 -32.45
CA TRP A 164 -6.21 -15.81 -32.48
C TRP A 164 -6.83 -15.48 -31.11
N TYR A 165 -7.40 -16.51 -30.41
CA TYR A 165 -7.89 -16.34 -29.05
C TYR A 165 -6.79 -15.91 -28.09
N LYS A 166 -5.62 -16.48 -28.20
CA LYS A 166 -4.48 -16.14 -27.38
C LYS A 166 -4.05 -14.68 -27.61
N LYS A 167 -3.91 -14.25 -28.87
CA LYS A 167 -3.53 -12.89 -29.24
C LYS A 167 -4.59 -11.88 -28.75
N LYS A 168 -5.85 -12.07 -29.06
CA LYS A 168 -6.96 -11.21 -28.65
C LYS A 168 -7.11 -11.17 -27.13
N PHE A 169 -6.93 -12.30 -26.47
CA PHE A 169 -6.90 -12.40 -25.01
C PHE A 169 -5.77 -11.57 -24.40
N TYR A 170 -4.56 -11.60 -24.98
CA TYR A 170 -3.43 -10.82 -24.48
C TYR A 170 -3.60 -9.32 -24.75
N GLU A 171 -4.14 -8.91 -25.88
CA GLU A 171 -4.43 -7.52 -26.22
C GLU A 171 -5.43 -6.93 -25.20
N LEU A 172 -6.57 -7.58 -25.01
CA LEU A 172 -7.59 -7.17 -24.02
C LEU A 172 -7.07 -7.25 -22.58
N ALA A 173 -6.22 -8.24 -22.28
CA ALA A 173 -5.62 -8.37 -20.97
C ALA A 173 -4.61 -7.25 -20.68
N ALA A 174 -3.94 -6.73 -21.69
CA ALA A 174 -2.98 -5.63 -21.51
C ALA A 174 -3.69 -4.32 -21.15
N GLU A 175 -4.85 -4.03 -21.76
CA GLU A 175 -5.66 -2.84 -21.46
C GLU A 175 -6.22 -2.84 -20.03
N ASP A 176 -6.51 -4.01 -19.49
CA ASP A 176 -7.14 -4.17 -18.18
C ASP A 176 -6.18 -4.48 -17.03
N LYS A 177 -4.91 -4.70 -17.31
CA LYS A 177 -3.91 -4.95 -16.27
C LYS A 177 -3.59 -3.67 -15.50
N MET A 178 -3.55 -3.81 -14.18
CA MET A 178 -3.06 -2.76 -13.29
C MET A 178 -1.54 -2.86 -13.21
N ALA A 179 -0.83 -1.88 -13.73
CA ALA A 179 0.62 -1.80 -13.62
C ALA A 179 1.01 -1.23 -12.25
N ILE A 180 1.97 -1.87 -11.59
CA ILE A 180 2.45 -1.51 -10.26
C ILE A 180 3.97 -1.43 -10.34
N LEU A 181 4.54 -0.28 -10.00
CA LEU A 181 5.97 -0.09 -9.80
C LEU A 181 6.33 -0.55 -8.40
N GLY A 182 7.29 -1.45 -8.29
CA GLY A 182 7.86 -1.91 -7.03
C GLY A 182 9.30 -1.44 -6.86
N MET A 183 9.65 -1.03 -5.66
CA MET A 183 11.00 -0.70 -5.24
C MET A 183 11.27 -1.38 -3.92
N VAL A 184 12.38 -2.10 -3.79
CA VAL A 184 12.75 -2.79 -2.54
C VAL A 184 14.22 -2.64 -2.24
N SER A 185 14.59 -2.37 -0.98
CA SER A 185 15.99 -2.38 -0.55
C SER A 185 16.51 -3.82 -0.47
N LEU A 186 17.65 -4.09 -1.13
CA LEU A 186 18.29 -5.39 -1.21
C LEU A 186 19.31 -5.63 -0.09
N GLY A 187 19.94 -4.56 0.40
CA GLY A 187 20.97 -4.61 1.43
C GLY A 187 21.07 -3.29 2.16
N GLY A 188 21.86 -3.27 3.22
CA GLY A 188 22.09 -2.10 4.06
C GLY A 188 21.95 -2.45 5.54
N PRO A 189 22.35 -1.54 6.46
CA PRO A 189 22.28 -1.78 7.91
C PRO A 189 20.84 -1.80 8.42
N ARG A 190 19.89 -1.37 7.60
CA ARG A 190 18.45 -1.33 7.93
C ARG A 190 17.74 -2.52 7.34
N ARG A 191 16.63 -2.86 7.98
CA ARG A 191 15.70 -3.88 7.49
C ARG A 191 15.20 -3.55 6.09
N ALA A 192 15.04 -4.57 5.26
CA ALA A 192 14.46 -4.44 3.92
C ALA A 192 13.12 -3.69 3.94
N ARG A 193 13.01 -2.66 3.11
CA ARG A 193 11.82 -1.83 2.93
C ARG A 193 11.31 -1.97 1.51
N ILE A 194 10.01 -1.92 1.34
CA ILE A 194 9.35 -1.94 0.04
C ILE A 194 8.45 -0.73 -0.14
N SER A 195 8.45 -0.16 -1.34
CA SER A 195 7.49 0.84 -1.81
C SER A 195 6.79 0.32 -3.06
N LEU A 196 5.47 0.40 -3.11
CA LEU A 196 4.64 -0.02 -4.24
C LEU A 196 3.77 1.13 -4.69
N ILE A 197 3.80 1.45 -5.96
CA ILE A 197 3.08 2.58 -6.54
C ILE A 197 2.23 2.10 -7.71
N TYR A 198 0.94 2.42 -7.70
CA TYR A 198 0.05 2.15 -8.81
C TYR A 198 0.32 3.14 -9.95
N ILE A 199 0.59 2.60 -11.14
CA ILE A 199 0.77 3.39 -12.37
C ILE A 199 -0.61 3.58 -13.00
N ASN A 200 -1.15 4.78 -12.89
CA ASN A 200 -2.51 5.14 -13.33
C ASN A 200 -2.53 5.99 -14.61
N THR A 201 -1.42 6.08 -15.33
CA THR A 201 -1.27 6.90 -16.53
C THR A 201 -0.76 6.07 -17.71
N PRO A 202 -1.14 6.39 -18.95
CA PRO A 202 -0.52 5.81 -20.14
C PRO A 202 0.94 6.25 -20.33
N GLU A 203 1.33 7.41 -19.80
CA GLU A 203 2.69 7.98 -19.87
C GLU A 203 3.62 7.32 -18.83
N ARG A 204 3.85 6.02 -18.98
CA ARG A 204 4.55 5.19 -17.99
C ARG A 204 5.99 5.65 -17.74
N LYS A 205 6.73 6.05 -18.78
CA LYS A 205 8.14 6.44 -18.65
C LYS A 205 8.31 7.65 -17.72
N ASP A 206 7.54 8.70 -17.93
CA ASP A 206 7.61 9.92 -17.13
C ASP A 206 7.09 9.70 -15.71
N PHE A 207 6.05 8.87 -15.57
CA PHE A 207 5.54 8.48 -14.26
C PHE A 207 6.60 7.71 -13.46
N VAL A 208 7.22 6.69 -14.05
CA VAL A 208 8.25 5.87 -13.41
C VAL A 208 9.45 6.74 -13.03
N LYS A 209 9.92 7.61 -13.93
CA LYS A 209 11.00 8.57 -13.66
C LYS A 209 10.67 9.42 -12.42
N ARG A 210 9.53 10.12 -12.39
CA ARG A 210 9.12 10.95 -11.26
C ARG A 210 8.98 10.15 -9.97
N ALA A 211 8.38 8.96 -10.03
CA ALA A 211 8.17 8.10 -8.85
C ALA A 211 9.50 7.63 -8.26
N VAL A 212 10.45 7.19 -9.08
CA VAL A 212 11.78 6.77 -8.63
C VAL A 212 12.53 7.96 -8.05
N LEU A 213 12.61 9.08 -8.75
CA LEU A 213 13.31 10.28 -8.28
C LEU A 213 12.72 10.78 -6.95
N SER A 214 11.39 10.77 -6.78
CA SER A 214 10.75 11.20 -5.53
C SER A 214 11.03 10.29 -4.33
N ARG A 215 11.25 9.00 -4.54
CA ARG A 215 11.53 8.01 -3.49
C ARG A 215 13.01 7.88 -3.16
N CYS A 216 13.85 8.09 -4.16
CA CYS A 216 15.32 8.09 -4.04
C CYS A 216 15.90 9.50 -3.82
N ALA A 217 15.07 10.51 -3.63
CA ALA A 217 15.45 11.92 -3.52
C ALA A 217 15.96 12.34 -2.12
N SER A 218 15.99 11.44 -1.13
CA SER A 218 16.73 11.72 0.12
C SER A 218 18.22 12.02 -0.11
N ILE A 219 18.71 11.72 -1.29
CA ILE A 219 20.02 12.11 -1.86
C ILE A 219 20.10 13.62 -2.16
N MET A 220 18.97 14.34 -2.18
CA MET A 220 18.93 15.78 -2.46
C MET A 220 19.30 16.68 -1.27
N LYS A 221 19.73 16.15 -0.13
CA LYS A 221 20.38 16.98 0.87
C LYS A 221 21.78 17.33 0.35
N PRO A 222 22.13 18.63 0.27
CA PRO A 222 23.34 19.11 -0.40
C PRO A 222 24.66 18.80 0.31
N PHE A 223 24.69 17.88 1.25
CA PHE A 223 25.85 17.55 2.03
C PHE A 223 26.34 16.12 1.73
N PHE A 224 27.39 16.06 0.88
CA PHE A 224 28.36 14.97 0.80
C PHE A 224 27.81 13.54 0.73
N VAL A 225 27.38 13.14 -0.45
CA VAL A 225 27.30 11.71 -0.77
C VAL A 225 28.41 11.43 -1.79
N ASP A 226 29.53 10.93 -1.31
CA ASP A 226 30.68 10.59 -2.15
C ASP A 226 30.44 9.37 -3.06
N THR A 227 29.31 8.70 -2.92
CA THR A 227 28.99 7.50 -3.70
C THR A 227 27.59 7.55 -4.30
N PRO A 228 27.42 7.29 -5.61
CA PRO A 228 26.10 7.20 -6.24
C PRO A 228 25.31 6.03 -5.66
N MET A 229 23.99 6.25 -5.51
CA MET A 229 23.07 5.22 -5.04
C MET A 229 22.99 4.06 -6.05
N THR A 230 23.12 2.82 -5.59
CA THR A 230 23.01 1.65 -6.46
C THR A 230 21.55 1.29 -6.71
N ILE A 231 21.15 1.27 -7.98
CA ILE A 231 19.83 0.84 -8.43
C ILE A 231 19.98 -0.35 -9.36
N VAL A 232 19.20 -1.40 -9.09
CA VAL A 232 19.19 -2.65 -9.84
C VAL A 232 17.86 -2.79 -10.56
N THR A 233 17.88 -2.98 -11.87
CA THR A 233 16.67 -3.18 -12.70
C THR A 233 16.83 -4.35 -13.66
N ASP A 234 15.75 -4.69 -14.37
CA ASP A 234 15.82 -5.49 -15.59
C ASP A 234 16.30 -4.63 -16.78
N GLN A 235 16.31 -5.22 -17.99
CA GLN A 235 16.70 -4.55 -19.24
C GLN A 235 15.64 -3.60 -19.82
N SER A 236 14.60 -3.27 -19.06
CA SER A 236 13.50 -2.43 -19.57
C SER A 236 13.97 -1.03 -19.96
N GLY A 237 13.55 -0.57 -21.14
CA GLY A 237 13.80 0.79 -21.61
C GLY A 237 13.18 1.90 -20.75
N LEU A 238 12.36 1.53 -19.75
CA LEU A 238 11.75 2.46 -18.80
C LEU A 238 12.78 3.09 -17.86
N TYR A 239 13.92 2.43 -17.63
CA TYR A 239 14.94 2.82 -16.66
C TYR A 239 16.15 3.53 -17.26
N LYS A 240 16.19 3.77 -18.58
CA LYS A 240 17.32 4.46 -19.25
C LYS A 240 17.64 5.83 -18.68
N PHE A 241 16.64 6.51 -18.10
CA PHE A 241 16.86 7.83 -17.47
C PHE A 241 17.85 7.77 -16.29
N LEU A 242 18.03 6.61 -15.64
CA LEU A 242 18.96 6.45 -14.52
C LEU A 242 20.41 6.72 -14.93
N GLU A 243 20.76 6.39 -16.18
CA GLU A 243 22.10 6.61 -16.73
C GLU A 243 22.33 8.09 -17.11
N GLN A 244 21.24 8.87 -17.25
CA GLN A 244 21.27 10.27 -17.69
C GLN A 244 21.15 11.27 -16.54
N GLU A 245 20.75 10.79 -15.33
CA GLU A 245 20.59 11.67 -14.17
C GLU A 245 21.95 11.98 -13.55
N LEU A 246 22.31 13.25 -13.58
CA LEU A 246 23.55 13.77 -13.00
C LEU A 246 23.25 14.56 -11.72
N ASP A 247 24.23 14.63 -10.84
CA ASP A 247 24.22 15.52 -9.68
C ASP A 247 24.65 16.95 -10.08
N HIS A 248 24.76 17.86 -9.10
CA HIS A 248 25.18 19.25 -9.31
C HIS A 248 26.65 19.39 -9.73
N ASN A 249 27.47 18.35 -9.59
CA ASN A 249 28.85 18.27 -10.02
C ASN A 249 29.03 17.55 -11.37
N ASN A 250 27.94 17.31 -12.11
CA ASN A 250 27.91 16.52 -13.35
C ASN A 250 28.39 15.06 -13.18
N GLN A 251 28.29 14.50 -11.96
CA GLN A 251 28.60 13.10 -11.71
C GLN A 251 27.30 12.27 -11.75
N PRO A 252 27.37 10.97 -12.14
CA PRO A 252 26.21 10.10 -12.13
C PRO A 252 25.56 10.03 -10.74
N ARG A 253 24.26 10.29 -10.65
CA ARG A 253 23.49 10.17 -9.40
C ARG A 253 23.29 8.73 -8.98
N PHE A 254 23.22 7.82 -9.95
CA PHE A 254 22.92 6.42 -9.73
C PHE A 254 24.00 5.52 -10.33
N ASN A 255 24.38 4.50 -9.60
CA ASN A 255 25.09 3.34 -10.11
C ASN A 255 24.02 2.34 -10.61
N HIS A 256 23.69 2.44 -11.90
CA HIS A 256 22.66 1.61 -12.51
C HIS A 256 23.20 0.24 -12.90
N GLN A 257 22.68 -0.81 -12.30
CA GLN A 257 23.04 -2.20 -12.57
C GLN A 257 21.88 -2.96 -13.19
N ILE A 258 22.15 -3.72 -14.25
CA ILE A 258 21.14 -4.43 -15.03
C ILE A 258 21.27 -5.93 -14.80
N CYS A 259 20.18 -6.59 -14.36
CA CYS A 259 20.05 -8.04 -14.36
C CYS A 259 19.62 -8.53 -15.75
N ARG A 260 20.43 -9.41 -16.36
CA ARG A 260 20.21 -9.91 -17.72
C ARG A 260 19.61 -11.32 -17.71
N HIS A 261 18.28 -11.38 -17.58
CA HIS A 261 17.54 -12.65 -17.55
C HIS A 261 17.63 -13.45 -18.86
N ASP A 262 17.83 -12.78 -20.02
CA ASP A 262 18.00 -13.38 -21.33
C ASP A 262 19.28 -14.23 -21.44
N GLN A 263 20.28 -13.94 -20.61
CA GLN A 263 21.55 -14.67 -20.53
C GLN A 263 21.63 -15.67 -19.37
N ASN A 264 20.50 -16.02 -18.74
CA ASN A 264 20.44 -16.79 -17.49
C ASN A 264 21.26 -16.17 -16.34
N LYS A 265 21.54 -14.87 -16.40
CA LYS A 265 22.22 -14.12 -15.34
C LYS A 265 21.17 -13.44 -14.45
N TYR A 266 20.78 -14.13 -13.39
CA TYR A 266 19.78 -13.64 -12.42
C TYR A 266 20.33 -12.64 -11.40
N ALA A 267 21.61 -12.29 -11.51
CA ALA A 267 22.27 -11.30 -10.67
C ALA A 267 23.01 -10.27 -11.52
N SER A 268 23.17 -9.04 -10.98
CA SER A 268 24.00 -7.98 -11.53
C SER A 268 25.49 -8.33 -11.43
N ALA A 269 26.38 -7.48 -11.99
CA ALA A 269 27.83 -7.66 -11.91
C ALA A 269 28.32 -7.76 -10.46
N ASP A 270 27.72 -7.01 -9.53
CA ASP A 270 28.06 -7.01 -8.10
C ASP A 270 27.24 -8.07 -7.29
N GLY A 271 26.57 -9.00 -7.96
CA GLY A 271 25.84 -10.10 -7.32
C GLY A 271 24.45 -9.75 -6.79
N TYR A 272 23.91 -8.55 -7.04
CA TYR A 272 22.56 -8.17 -6.64
C TYR A 272 21.51 -8.79 -7.58
N SER A 273 20.36 -9.19 -7.04
CA SER A 273 19.27 -9.78 -7.82
C SER A 273 17.91 -9.14 -7.48
N SER A 274 16.97 -9.21 -8.45
CA SER A 274 15.57 -8.78 -8.25
C SER A 274 14.71 -9.78 -7.47
N ASN A 275 15.25 -10.96 -7.10
CA ASN A 275 14.50 -12.07 -6.49
C ASN A 275 13.66 -11.67 -5.28
N ARG A 276 14.15 -10.72 -4.47
CA ARG A 276 13.39 -10.21 -3.31
C ARG A 276 12.13 -9.47 -3.72
N LEU A 277 12.21 -8.69 -4.79
CA LEU A 277 11.05 -7.97 -5.34
C LEU A 277 10.06 -8.93 -6.01
N GLU A 278 10.56 -9.92 -6.75
CA GLU A 278 9.73 -10.99 -7.34
C GLU A 278 8.99 -11.80 -6.27
N ALA A 279 9.65 -12.13 -5.17
CA ALA A 279 9.02 -12.77 -4.02
C ALA A 279 7.90 -11.89 -3.42
N ALA A 280 8.14 -10.59 -3.26
CA ALA A 280 7.12 -9.64 -2.81
C ALA A 280 5.92 -9.58 -3.78
N PHE A 281 6.17 -9.52 -5.08
CA PHE A 281 5.14 -9.58 -6.12
C PHE A 281 4.30 -10.87 -6.07
N SER A 282 4.93 -12.00 -5.78
CA SER A 282 4.24 -13.28 -5.58
C SER A 282 3.33 -13.25 -4.35
N HIS A 283 3.74 -12.59 -3.27
CA HIS A 283 2.90 -12.39 -2.09
C HIS A 283 1.69 -11.51 -2.39
N ILE A 284 1.87 -10.42 -3.15
CA ILE A 284 0.77 -9.54 -3.57
C ILE A 284 -0.25 -10.33 -4.41
N ARG A 285 0.22 -11.08 -5.42
CA ARG A 285 -0.67 -11.90 -6.27
C ARG A 285 -1.47 -12.91 -5.46
N ARG A 286 -0.84 -13.56 -4.46
CA ARG A 286 -1.53 -14.53 -3.56
C ARG A 286 -2.56 -13.85 -2.66
N SER A 287 -2.26 -12.69 -2.09
CA SER A 287 -3.20 -11.92 -1.27
C SER A 287 -4.37 -11.41 -2.11
N TRP A 288 -4.09 -10.91 -3.31
CA TRP A 288 -5.11 -10.44 -4.24
C TRP A 288 -6.08 -11.53 -4.65
N ARG A 289 -5.59 -12.74 -4.98
CA ARG A 289 -6.44 -13.88 -5.38
C ARG A 289 -7.13 -14.56 -4.21
N GLY A 290 -6.45 -14.71 -3.08
CA GLY A 290 -6.90 -15.55 -1.97
C GLY A 290 -7.68 -14.81 -0.88
N VAL A 291 -7.35 -13.53 -0.61
CA VAL A 291 -7.97 -12.76 0.47
C VAL A 291 -8.99 -11.76 -0.06
N TYR A 292 -8.55 -10.93 -1.02
CA TYR A 292 -9.39 -9.82 -1.49
C TYR A 292 -10.22 -10.21 -2.72
N GLN A 293 -9.81 -11.25 -3.45
CA GLN A 293 -10.38 -11.76 -4.70
C GLN A 293 -10.46 -10.72 -5.81
N PHE A 294 -10.70 -9.46 -5.45
CA PHE A 294 -10.81 -8.33 -6.36
C PHE A 294 -10.73 -7.01 -5.60
N TRP A 295 -10.07 -6.02 -6.16
CA TRP A 295 -10.23 -4.61 -5.81
C TRP A 295 -10.28 -3.73 -7.06
N THR A 296 -10.99 -2.62 -6.97
CA THR A 296 -11.12 -1.69 -8.10
C THR A 296 -9.85 -0.84 -8.27
N ARG A 297 -9.64 -0.31 -9.47
CA ARG A 297 -8.52 0.59 -9.77
C ARG A 297 -8.49 1.82 -8.85
N THR A 298 -9.66 2.35 -8.50
CA THR A 298 -9.83 3.51 -7.61
C THR A 298 -9.14 3.32 -6.26
N TYR A 299 -9.19 2.11 -5.70
CA TYR A 299 -8.65 1.82 -4.37
C TYR A 299 -7.32 1.06 -4.41
N ASN A 300 -6.75 0.87 -5.59
CA ASN A 300 -5.57 0.04 -5.79
C ASN A 300 -4.41 0.47 -4.88
N GLN A 301 -4.11 1.78 -4.81
CA GLN A 301 -3.04 2.30 -3.98
C GLN A 301 -3.25 2.01 -2.48
N LEU A 302 -4.50 2.02 -1.99
CA LEU A 302 -4.79 1.72 -0.58
C LEU A 302 -4.45 0.27 -0.21
N TYR A 303 -4.72 -0.68 -1.10
CA TYR A 303 -4.31 -2.07 -0.90
C TYR A 303 -2.80 -2.26 -0.99
N LEU A 304 -2.14 -1.54 -1.89
CA LEU A 304 -0.68 -1.54 -1.98
C LEU A 304 -0.05 -0.94 -0.72
N ASN A 305 -0.62 0.13 -0.18
CA ASN A 305 -0.18 0.73 1.09
C ASN A 305 -0.30 -0.28 2.25
N GLU A 306 -1.40 -1.04 2.33
CA GLU A 306 -1.55 -2.12 3.31
C GLU A 306 -0.45 -3.17 3.16
N PHE A 307 -0.16 -3.62 1.94
CA PHE A 307 0.88 -4.59 1.70
C PHE A 307 2.26 -4.07 2.14
N CYS A 308 2.62 -2.86 1.75
CA CYS A 308 3.88 -2.24 2.15
C CYS A 308 3.96 -2.07 3.67
N PHE A 309 2.88 -1.64 4.32
CA PHE A 309 2.82 -1.54 5.77
C PHE A 309 3.15 -2.88 6.44
N ARG A 310 2.55 -3.98 5.97
CA ARG A 310 2.79 -5.32 6.49
C ARG A 310 4.23 -5.77 6.26
N TYR A 311 4.74 -5.57 5.06
CA TYR A 311 6.10 -5.94 4.69
C TYR A 311 7.13 -5.17 5.52
N ASN A 312 6.98 -3.85 5.60
CA ASN A 312 7.94 -2.97 6.27
C ASN A 312 7.95 -3.11 7.80
N ASN A 313 6.81 -3.51 8.40
CA ASN A 313 6.68 -3.64 9.85
C ASN A 313 6.81 -5.07 10.37
N ASN A 314 7.09 -6.05 9.49
CA ASN A 314 7.23 -7.48 9.85
C ASN A 314 6.12 -7.99 10.79
N LEU A 315 4.90 -7.95 10.33
CA LEU A 315 3.74 -8.42 11.10
C LEU A 315 3.70 -9.96 11.26
N SER A 316 4.84 -10.65 11.08
CA SER A 316 4.98 -12.08 11.34
C SER A 316 4.83 -12.41 12.83
N ASP A 317 5.20 -11.51 13.73
CA ASP A 317 4.92 -11.64 15.15
C ASP A 317 3.43 -11.36 15.41
N LYS A 318 2.70 -12.40 15.81
CA LYS A 318 1.25 -12.37 16.05
C LYS A 318 0.86 -11.60 17.32
N SER A 319 1.82 -11.17 18.15
CA SER A 319 1.52 -10.39 19.34
C SER A 319 1.25 -8.93 18.99
N VAL A 320 -0.01 -8.50 19.06
CA VAL A 320 -0.35 -7.08 19.04
C VAL A 320 -0.01 -6.52 20.41
N THR A 321 1.04 -5.72 20.45
CA THR A 321 1.38 -4.96 21.66
C THR A 321 0.70 -3.59 21.61
N LEU A 322 0.48 -3.01 22.76
CA LEU A 322 -0.01 -1.62 22.87
C LEU A 322 0.86 -0.67 22.04
N LYS A 323 2.18 -0.91 22.01
CA LYS A 323 3.14 -0.15 21.19
C LYS A 323 2.79 -0.19 19.68
N ARG A 324 2.36 -1.33 19.13
CA ARG A 324 1.97 -1.42 17.71
C ARG A 324 0.68 -0.65 17.41
N LEU A 325 -0.26 -0.65 18.34
CA LEU A 325 -1.43 0.19 18.23
C LEU A 325 -1.02 1.67 18.31
N GLN A 326 -0.15 2.06 19.22
CA GLN A 326 0.39 3.41 19.30
C GLN A 326 1.10 3.81 18.00
N ASP A 327 1.98 2.96 17.46
CA ASP A 327 2.66 3.18 16.18
C ASP A 327 1.67 3.28 15.00
N PHE A 328 0.58 2.52 15.03
CA PHE A 328 -0.49 2.63 14.05
C PHE A 328 -1.25 3.96 14.22
N PHE A 329 -1.65 4.30 15.44
CA PHE A 329 -2.40 5.53 15.73
C PHE A 329 -1.56 6.80 15.50
N SER A 330 -0.26 6.78 15.73
CA SER A 330 0.64 7.91 15.45
C SER A 330 0.77 8.23 13.95
N ARG A 331 0.47 7.25 13.09
CA ARG A 331 0.50 7.42 11.62
C ARG A 331 -0.85 7.86 11.03
N VAL A 332 -1.89 7.89 11.86
CA VAL A 332 -3.20 8.36 11.42
C VAL A 332 -3.13 9.86 11.20
N ASP A 333 -3.05 10.31 9.94
CA ASP A 333 -3.24 11.72 9.62
C ASP A 333 -4.71 12.07 9.91
N PRO A 334 -4.98 12.93 10.88
CA PRO A 334 -6.35 13.33 11.22
C PRO A 334 -7.14 13.89 10.03
N ARG A 335 -6.40 14.43 9.04
CA ARG A 335 -6.99 15.04 7.83
C ARG A 335 -7.37 14.03 6.74
N ALA A 336 -6.76 12.85 6.72
CA ALA A 336 -7.07 11.80 5.74
C ALA A 336 -8.45 11.13 5.97
N ALA A 337 -9.01 11.24 7.16
CA ALA A 337 -10.25 10.57 7.54
C ALA A 337 -11.54 11.24 7.03
N VAL A 338 -11.46 12.47 6.51
CA VAL A 338 -12.65 13.31 6.22
C VAL A 338 -13.27 13.05 4.84
N HIS A 339 -12.59 12.35 3.93
CA HIS A 339 -12.99 12.27 2.52
C HIS A 339 -13.79 11.02 2.08
N PHE A 340 -14.30 10.22 3.02
CA PHE A 340 -15.15 9.06 2.71
C PHE A 340 -16.57 9.18 3.30
N ALA A 341 -17.15 10.38 3.24
CA ALA A 341 -18.56 10.57 3.49
C ALA A 341 -19.37 10.42 2.21
#